data_8cb82434b72ce69cad3f9b976d9ecfb5
#
_entry.id   8cb82434b72ce69cad3f9b976d9ecfb5
#
_cell.length_a   1.000
_cell.length_b   1.000
_cell.length_c   1.000
_cell.angle_alpha   90.00
_cell.angle_beta   90.00
_cell.angle_gamma   90.00
#
_symmetry.space_group_name_H-M   'P 1'
#
loop_
_entity.id
_entity.type
_entity.pdbx_description
1 polymer ?
#
loop_
_entity_poly.entity_id
_entity_poly.type
_entity_poly.pdbx_seq_one_letter_code
_entity_poly.pdbx_strand_id
1 'polypeptide(L)'
;GGKKEKNGDDIMEKLEDKLVEKSIEAFIVGLELYNKPTIKYRIEGFSFFIVNAWELMLKATLIKRGESIYFPDKPDRTLSVENVLRKVYTDKNTRIRLNLEKIIELRNISTHYITEDYEVKYAPLFQACVLNFVNEMQRFHNVDITKYIAQNFLTISARYEPLSNEELKVKYSPEIAEKLIKQ
;
A
#
# COMPACT_ATOMS: atom_id res chain seq x y z
N GLY A 1 -27.93 -27.52 10.76
CA GLY A 1 -27.14 -26.24 10.85
C GLY A 1 -25.81 -26.28 10.17
N GLY A 2 -25.10 -27.44 10.10
CA GLY A 2 -23.71 -27.50 9.68
C GLY A 2 -23.41 -27.32 8.19
N LYS A 3 -24.38 -27.36 7.29
CA LYS A 3 -24.14 -27.16 5.85
C LYS A 3 -24.15 -25.69 5.42
N LYS A 4 -24.86 -24.81 6.14
CA LYS A 4 -24.88 -23.36 5.83
C LYS A 4 -23.64 -22.65 6.34
N GLU A 5 -23.09 -23.05 7.47
CA GLU A 5 -21.86 -22.48 8.02
C GLU A 5 -20.63 -22.84 7.16
N LYS A 6 -20.51 -24.11 6.74
CA LYS A 6 -19.42 -24.54 5.84
C LYS A 6 -19.41 -23.81 4.50
N ASN A 7 -20.57 -23.53 3.91
CA ASN A 7 -20.65 -22.79 2.65
C ASN A 7 -20.28 -21.30 2.83
N GLY A 8 -20.59 -20.71 3.99
CA GLY A 8 -20.21 -19.33 4.29
C GLY A 8 -18.69 -19.16 4.46
N ASP A 9 -18.06 -20.05 5.19
CA ASP A 9 -16.62 -20.04 5.41
C ASP A 9 -15.85 -20.27 4.10
N ASP A 10 -16.28 -21.21 3.26
CA ASP A 10 -15.70 -21.46 1.94
C ASP A 10 -15.82 -20.26 1.00
N ILE A 11 -16.94 -19.51 1.04
CA ILE A 11 -17.15 -18.30 0.24
C ILE A 11 -16.23 -17.18 0.71
N MET A 12 -16.06 -17.01 2.03
CA MET A 12 -15.18 -15.98 2.60
C MET A 12 -13.71 -16.28 2.35
N GLU A 13 -13.28 -17.55 2.43
CA GLU A 13 -11.93 -17.97 2.07
C GLU A 13 -11.62 -17.70 0.59
N LYS A 14 -12.55 -17.98 -0.31
CA LYS A 14 -12.43 -17.65 -1.74
C LYS A 14 -12.36 -16.15 -1.99
N LEU A 15 -13.10 -15.35 -1.24
CA LEU A 15 -13.04 -13.89 -1.33
C LEU A 15 -11.70 -13.36 -0.83
N GLU A 16 -11.19 -13.88 0.28
CA GLU A 16 -9.87 -13.54 0.81
C GLU A 16 -8.79 -13.78 -0.24
N ASP A 17 -8.73 -14.99 -0.81
CA ASP A 17 -7.75 -15.36 -1.84
C ASP A 17 -7.85 -14.47 -3.07
N LYS A 18 -9.05 -14.15 -3.51
CA LYS A 18 -9.28 -13.29 -4.67
C LYS A 18 -8.82 -11.85 -4.42
N LEU A 19 -9.02 -11.35 -3.22
CA LEU A 19 -8.53 -10.02 -2.83
C LEU A 19 -7.00 -9.97 -2.81
N VAL A 20 -6.36 -11.03 -2.31
CA VAL A 20 -4.90 -11.15 -2.34
C VAL A 20 -4.38 -11.16 -3.77
N GLU A 21 -4.95 -11.97 -4.66
CA GLU A 21 -4.56 -11.99 -6.07
C GLU A 21 -4.69 -10.62 -6.74
N LYS A 22 -5.82 -9.96 -6.57
CA LYS A 22 -6.05 -8.61 -7.13
C LYS A 22 -5.13 -7.56 -6.52
N SER A 23 -4.81 -7.69 -5.26
CA SER A 23 -3.83 -6.83 -4.58
C SER A 23 -2.45 -6.94 -5.23
N ILE A 24 -2.00 -8.15 -5.52
CA ILE A 24 -0.72 -8.40 -6.20
C ILE A 24 -0.74 -7.80 -7.61
N GLU A 25 -1.82 -7.99 -8.37
CA GLU A 25 -1.96 -7.42 -9.71
C GLU A 25 -1.88 -5.88 -9.70
N ALA A 26 -2.59 -5.24 -8.78
CA ALA A 26 -2.56 -3.79 -8.62
C ALA A 26 -1.16 -3.30 -8.23
N PHE A 27 -0.48 -4.01 -7.36
CA PHE A 27 0.90 -3.72 -6.96
C PHE A 27 1.86 -3.78 -8.15
N ILE A 28 1.77 -4.82 -8.97
CA ILE A 28 2.60 -4.99 -10.16
C ILE A 28 2.39 -3.83 -11.13
N VAL A 29 1.15 -3.47 -11.41
CA VAL A 29 0.82 -2.34 -12.30
C VAL A 29 1.40 -1.03 -11.75
N GLY A 30 1.27 -0.80 -10.45
CA GLY A 30 1.84 0.37 -9.79
C GLY A 30 3.36 0.46 -9.95
N LEU A 31 4.07 -0.65 -9.72
CA LEU A 31 5.52 -0.71 -9.90
C LEU A 31 5.95 -0.50 -11.35
N GLU A 32 5.23 -1.10 -12.30
CA GLU A 32 5.53 -0.90 -13.73
C GLU A 32 5.39 0.55 -14.14
N LEU A 33 4.34 1.23 -13.70
CA LEU A 33 4.16 2.66 -13.95
C LEU A 33 5.28 3.49 -13.32
N TYR A 34 5.62 3.23 -12.08
CA TYR A 34 6.69 3.94 -11.38
C TYR A 34 8.04 3.85 -12.10
N ASN A 35 8.35 2.69 -12.66
CA ASN A 35 9.62 2.40 -13.33
C ASN A 35 9.64 2.78 -14.82
N LYS A 36 8.61 3.45 -15.35
CA LYS A 36 8.57 3.94 -16.72
C LYS A 36 8.68 5.47 -16.79
N PRO A 37 9.89 6.02 -16.82
CA PRO A 37 10.09 7.48 -16.76
C PRO A 37 9.50 8.24 -17.95
N THR A 38 9.22 7.55 -19.05
CA THR A 38 8.59 8.14 -20.24
C THR A 38 7.10 8.42 -20.05
N ILE A 39 6.47 7.81 -19.06
CA ILE A 39 5.07 8.06 -18.72
C ILE A 39 5.01 9.25 -17.76
N LYS A 40 4.52 10.39 -18.23
CA LYS A 40 4.44 11.61 -17.40
C LYS A 40 3.47 11.47 -16.23
N TYR A 41 2.44 10.67 -16.38
CA TYR A 41 1.40 10.43 -15.38
C TYR A 41 1.75 9.28 -14.41
N ARG A 42 3.01 8.86 -14.37
CA ARG A 42 3.43 7.66 -13.65
C ARG A 42 3.28 7.75 -12.13
N ILE A 43 3.51 8.91 -11.53
CA ILE A 43 3.40 9.08 -10.07
C ILE A 43 1.93 9.04 -9.62
N GLU A 44 1.05 9.71 -10.33
CA GLU A 44 -0.39 9.66 -10.08
C GLU A 44 -0.92 8.24 -10.25
N GLY A 45 -0.54 7.58 -11.35
CA GLY A 45 -0.91 6.19 -11.61
C GLY A 45 -0.36 5.24 -10.56
N PHE A 46 0.90 5.38 -10.18
CA PHE A 46 1.51 4.61 -9.10
C PHE A 46 0.75 4.81 -7.78
N SER A 47 0.49 6.05 -7.39
CA SER A 47 -0.23 6.37 -6.15
C SER A 47 -1.61 5.71 -6.11
N PHE A 48 -2.33 5.75 -7.22
CA PHE A 48 -3.64 5.10 -7.33
C PHE A 48 -3.54 3.59 -7.13
N PHE A 49 -2.65 2.92 -7.88
CA PHE A 49 -2.55 1.47 -7.83
C PHE A 49 -1.93 0.95 -6.54
N ILE A 50 -0.95 1.64 -5.96
CA ILE A 50 -0.36 1.20 -4.69
C ILE A 50 -1.34 1.33 -3.52
N VAL A 51 -2.14 2.38 -3.47
CA VAL A 51 -3.19 2.53 -2.46
C VAL A 51 -4.25 1.44 -2.65
N ASN A 52 -4.67 1.17 -3.88
CA ASN A 52 -5.62 0.10 -4.16
C ASN A 52 -5.05 -1.28 -3.78
N ALA A 53 -3.78 -1.54 -4.05
CA ALA A 53 -3.11 -2.77 -3.63
C ALA A 53 -3.17 -2.94 -2.10
N TRP A 54 -2.84 -1.91 -1.36
CA TRP A 54 -2.94 -1.91 0.10
C TRP A 54 -4.37 -2.12 0.60
N GLU A 55 -5.33 -1.42 0.02
CA GLU A 55 -6.75 -1.58 0.40
C GLU A 55 -7.20 -3.03 0.26
N LEU A 56 -6.92 -3.65 -0.88
CA LEU A 56 -7.31 -5.04 -1.16
C LEU A 56 -6.61 -6.02 -0.21
N MET A 57 -5.32 -5.86 0.04
CA MET A 57 -4.57 -6.70 0.96
C MET A 57 -5.07 -6.57 2.39
N LEU A 58 -5.32 -5.37 2.86
CA LEU A 58 -5.80 -5.13 4.23
C LEU A 58 -7.24 -5.60 4.42
N LYS A 59 -8.09 -5.49 3.41
CA LYS A 59 -9.44 -6.10 3.42
C LYS A 59 -9.35 -7.63 3.55
N ALA A 60 -8.45 -8.26 2.79
CA ALA A 60 -8.20 -9.69 2.94
C ALA A 60 -7.72 -10.04 4.35
N THR A 61 -6.89 -9.18 4.95
CA THR A 61 -6.43 -9.36 6.33
C THR A 61 -7.57 -9.28 7.34
N LEU A 62 -8.51 -8.36 7.17
CA LEU A 62 -9.71 -8.28 8.03
C LEU A 62 -10.57 -9.54 7.91
N ILE A 63 -10.80 -10.01 6.69
CA ILE A 63 -11.55 -11.25 6.45
C ILE A 63 -10.86 -12.44 7.15
N LYS A 64 -9.56 -12.56 7.02
CA LYS A 64 -8.77 -13.60 7.68
C LYS A 64 -8.90 -13.57 9.20
N ARG A 65 -9.08 -12.38 9.77
CA ARG A 65 -9.31 -12.18 11.21
C ARG A 65 -10.78 -12.40 11.63
N GLY A 66 -11.66 -12.73 10.69
CA GLY A 66 -13.10 -12.86 10.94
C GLY A 66 -13.83 -11.53 11.11
N GLU A 67 -13.22 -10.43 10.66
CA GLU A 67 -13.82 -9.10 10.74
C GLU A 67 -14.55 -8.73 9.45
N SER A 68 -15.62 -7.94 9.57
CA SER A 68 -16.37 -7.45 8.40
C SER A 68 -15.60 -6.35 7.67
N ILE A 69 -15.66 -6.38 6.34
CA ILE A 69 -15.16 -5.32 5.46
C ILE A 69 -16.25 -4.35 5.01
N TYR A 70 -17.46 -4.52 5.52
CA TYR A 70 -18.61 -3.68 5.17
C TYR A 70 -18.91 -2.68 6.29
N PHE A 71 -19.53 -1.55 5.92
CA PHE A 71 -20.07 -0.64 6.91
C PHE A 71 -21.24 -1.29 7.66
N PRO A 72 -21.30 -1.14 9.00
CA PRO A 72 -22.39 -1.73 9.81
C PRO A 72 -23.80 -1.29 9.37
N ASP A 73 -23.90 -0.03 8.93
CA ASP A 73 -25.18 0.61 8.56
C ASP A 73 -25.54 0.43 7.08
N LYS A 74 -24.57 0.00 6.24
CA LYS A 74 -24.72 -0.14 4.79
C LYS A 74 -24.03 -1.42 4.32
N PRO A 75 -24.72 -2.56 4.39
CA PRO A 75 -24.11 -3.88 4.11
C PRO A 75 -23.71 -4.09 2.65
N ASP A 76 -24.11 -3.21 1.75
CA ASP A 76 -23.71 -3.18 0.34
C ASP A 76 -22.47 -2.33 0.06
N ARG A 77 -21.99 -1.59 1.07
CA ARG A 77 -20.85 -0.69 0.94
C ARG A 77 -19.66 -1.17 1.74
N THR A 78 -18.53 -1.37 1.06
CA THR A 78 -17.26 -1.71 1.71
C THR A 78 -16.61 -0.51 2.39
N LEU A 79 -15.83 -0.80 3.41
CA LEU A 79 -15.06 0.21 4.14
C LEU A 79 -14.09 0.96 3.21
N SER A 80 -13.88 2.25 3.48
CA SER A 80 -12.84 3.02 2.82
C SER A 80 -11.44 2.53 3.21
N VAL A 81 -10.44 2.85 2.38
CA VAL A 81 -9.05 2.48 2.69
C VAL A 81 -8.59 3.08 4.02
N GLU A 82 -9.00 4.29 4.36
CA GLU A 82 -8.68 4.94 5.64
C GLU A 82 -9.24 4.16 6.83
N ASN A 83 -10.47 3.69 6.72
CA ASN A 83 -11.10 2.90 7.78
C ASN A 83 -10.46 1.52 7.92
N VAL A 84 -10.17 0.86 6.82
CA VAL A 84 -9.47 -0.43 6.80
C VAL A 84 -8.08 -0.31 7.43
N LEU A 85 -7.34 0.72 7.06
CA LEU A 85 -6.02 1.01 7.60
C LEU A 85 -6.05 1.15 9.12
N ARG A 86 -7.00 1.90 9.66
CA ARG A 86 -7.16 2.12 11.10
C ARG A 86 -7.57 0.87 11.86
N LYS A 87 -8.33 0.00 11.23
CA LYS A 87 -8.71 -1.28 11.83
C LYS A 87 -7.56 -2.27 11.92
N VAL A 88 -6.71 -2.32 10.91
CA VAL A 88 -5.56 -3.23 10.89
C VAL A 88 -4.42 -2.69 11.75
N TYR A 89 -4.11 -1.40 11.61
CA TYR A 89 -3.06 -0.72 12.36
C TYR A 89 -3.67 0.23 13.40
N THR A 90 -3.96 -0.31 14.56
CA THR A 90 -4.66 0.43 15.62
C THR A 90 -3.81 1.49 16.32
N ASP A 91 -2.50 1.29 16.36
CA ASP A 91 -1.57 2.27 16.91
C ASP A 91 -1.32 3.40 15.88
N LYS A 92 -1.72 4.62 16.26
CA LYS A 92 -1.60 5.82 15.42
C LYS A 92 -0.15 6.19 15.07
N ASN A 93 0.81 5.73 15.87
CA ASN A 93 2.22 6.07 15.74
C ASN A 93 3.04 5.02 14.99
N THR A 94 2.43 3.92 14.53
CA THR A 94 3.12 2.94 13.71
C THR A 94 3.64 3.57 12.43
N ARG A 95 4.90 3.30 12.11
CA ARG A 95 5.54 3.83 10.90
C ARG A 95 4.78 3.48 9.64
N ILE A 96 4.27 2.24 9.55
CA ILE A 96 3.48 1.77 8.41
C ILE A 96 2.20 2.59 8.27
N ARG A 97 1.48 2.82 9.35
CA ARG A 97 0.26 3.61 9.32
C ARG A 97 0.53 5.06 8.91
N LEU A 98 1.53 5.70 9.48
CA LEU A 98 1.92 7.07 9.13
C LEU A 98 2.35 7.17 7.66
N ASN A 99 3.12 6.21 7.16
CA ASN A 99 3.51 6.13 5.76
C ASN A 99 2.28 6.03 4.85
N LEU A 100 1.37 5.10 5.13
CA LEU A 100 0.17 4.89 4.33
C LEU A 100 -0.78 6.08 4.36
N GLU A 101 -0.98 6.69 5.52
CA GLU A 101 -1.80 7.91 5.65
C GLU A 101 -1.26 9.03 4.76
N LYS A 102 0.06 9.16 4.69
CA LYS A 102 0.71 10.15 3.83
C LYS A 102 0.57 9.80 2.33
N ILE A 103 0.72 8.54 1.97
CA ILE A 103 0.52 8.09 0.59
C ILE A 103 -0.93 8.31 0.13
N ILE A 104 -1.90 8.02 0.99
CA ILE A 104 -3.32 8.26 0.72
C ILE A 104 -3.58 9.76 0.53
N GLU A 105 -3.03 10.60 1.38
CA GLU A 105 -3.10 12.06 1.25
C GLU A 105 -2.53 12.53 -0.10
N LEU A 106 -1.35 12.03 -0.49
CA LEU A 106 -0.73 12.33 -1.78
C LEU A 106 -1.58 11.88 -2.97
N ARG A 107 -2.18 10.69 -2.90
CA ARG A 107 -3.12 10.22 -3.91
C ARG A 107 -4.29 11.19 -4.08
N ASN A 108 -4.85 11.68 -2.98
CA ASN A 108 -5.99 12.59 -3.00
C ASN A 108 -5.63 13.97 -3.58
N ILE A 109 -4.41 14.43 -3.36
CA ILE A 109 -3.89 15.69 -3.90
C ILE A 109 -3.47 15.55 -5.36
N SER A 110 -2.93 14.40 -5.75
CA SER A 110 -2.27 14.16 -7.03
C SER A 110 -3.20 14.25 -8.24
N THR A 111 -4.51 14.22 -8.05
CA THR A 111 -5.47 14.40 -9.16
C THR A 111 -5.37 15.78 -9.82
N HIS A 112 -4.66 16.72 -9.23
CA HIS A 112 -4.62 18.10 -9.70
C HIS A 112 -3.25 18.63 -10.09
N TYR A 113 -2.16 18.35 -9.34
CA TYR A 113 -0.82 18.85 -9.63
C TYR A 113 0.27 18.01 -8.99
N ILE A 114 0.96 17.17 -9.77
CA ILE A 114 2.29 16.70 -9.36
C ILE A 114 3.32 17.36 -10.25
N THR A 115 4.20 18.15 -9.64
CA THR A 115 5.38 18.71 -10.27
C THR A 115 6.54 17.71 -10.16
N GLU A 116 7.57 17.86 -11.00
CA GLU A 116 8.79 17.04 -10.90
C GLU A 116 9.43 17.11 -9.52
N ASP A 117 9.30 18.23 -8.82
CA ASP A 117 9.77 18.40 -7.44
C ASP A 117 9.09 17.46 -6.45
N TYR A 118 7.82 17.15 -6.65
CA TYR A 118 7.08 16.20 -5.81
C TYR A 118 7.65 14.79 -5.88
N GLU A 119 8.01 14.37 -7.08
CA GLU A 119 8.59 13.05 -7.30
C GLU A 119 9.88 12.86 -6.51
N VAL A 120 10.79 13.82 -6.60
CA VAL A 120 12.08 13.78 -5.88
C VAL A 120 11.86 13.84 -4.36
N LYS A 121 10.96 14.69 -3.90
CA LYS A 121 10.68 14.89 -2.47
C LYS A 121 10.07 13.65 -1.81
N TYR A 122 9.20 12.95 -2.51
CA TYR A 122 8.42 11.85 -1.94
C TYR A 122 8.91 10.45 -2.37
N ALA A 123 9.96 10.36 -3.19
CA ALA A 123 10.53 9.08 -3.59
C ALA A 123 10.86 8.16 -2.40
N PRO A 124 11.48 8.62 -1.30
CA PRO A 124 11.73 7.79 -0.13
C PRO A 124 10.44 7.24 0.48
N LEU A 125 9.38 8.04 0.49
CA LEU A 125 8.07 7.65 1.03
C LEU A 125 7.43 6.55 0.18
N PHE A 126 7.48 6.69 -1.15
CA PHE A 126 6.97 5.69 -2.09
C PHE A 126 7.72 4.37 -1.96
N GLN A 127 9.02 4.42 -1.82
CA GLN A 127 9.84 3.24 -1.70
C GLN A 127 9.63 2.52 -0.38
N ALA A 128 9.48 3.25 0.73
CA ALA A 128 9.09 2.67 2.01
C ALA A 128 7.71 1.99 1.91
N CYS A 129 6.77 2.61 1.20
CA CYS A 129 5.45 2.04 0.94
C CYS A 129 5.52 0.70 0.21
N VAL A 130 6.36 0.62 -0.84
CA VAL A 130 6.58 -0.60 -1.63
C VAL A 130 7.19 -1.70 -0.77
N LEU A 131 8.25 -1.41 -0.03
CA LEU A 131 8.92 -2.38 0.84
C LEU A 131 8.01 -2.86 1.97
N ASN A 132 7.26 -1.96 2.58
CA ASN A 132 6.28 -2.30 3.60
C ASN A 132 5.20 -3.23 3.05
N PHE A 133 4.72 -2.99 1.84
CA PHE A 133 3.73 -3.85 1.19
C PHE A 133 4.26 -5.28 1.02
N VAL A 134 5.47 -5.43 0.52
CA VAL A 134 6.11 -6.75 0.36
C VAL A 134 6.20 -7.48 1.69
N ASN A 135 6.66 -6.79 2.73
CA ASN A 135 6.82 -7.35 4.06
C ASN A 135 5.47 -7.71 4.72
N GLU A 136 4.48 -6.83 4.61
CA GLU A 136 3.16 -7.07 5.21
C GLU A 136 2.38 -8.16 4.46
N MET A 137 2.52 -8.28 3.14
CA MET A 137 1.94 -9.39 2.39
C MET A 137 2.51 -10.72 2.86
N GLN A 138 3.81 -10.81 3.09
CA GLN A 138 4.45 -11.99 3.66
C GLN A 138 3.94 -12.26 5.08
N ARG A 139 3.86 -11.23 5.90
CA ARG A 139 3.44 -11.36 7.31
C ARG A 139 1.99 -11.76 7.46
N PHE A 140 1.08 -11.13 6.72
CA PHE A 140 -0.36 -11.37 6.86
C PHE A 140 -0.86 -12.58 6.06
N HIS A 141 -0.30 -12.82 4.88
CA HIS A 141 -0.83 -13.80 3.93
C HIS A 141 0.15 -14.88 3.52
N ASN A 142 1.37 -14.85 4.06
CA ASN A 142 2.44 -15.81 3.73
C ASN A 142 2.70 -15.91 2.21
N VAL A 143 2.61 -14.78 1.52
CA VAL A 143 2.88 -14.67 0.09
C VAL A 143 4.16 -13.88 -0.13
N ASP A 144 5.10 -14.52 -0.83
CA ASP A 144 6.32 -13.88 -1.28
C ASP A 144 6.09 -13.22 -2.65
N ILE A 145 5.88 -11.90 -2.62
CA ILE A 145 5.63 -11.09 -3.83
C ILE A 145 6.83 -11.12 -4.78
N THR A 146 8.04 -11.35 -4.27
CA THR A 146 9.24 -11.38 -5.10
C THR A 146 9.18 -12.44 -6.20
N LYS A 147 8.36 -13.47 -6.04
CA LYS A 147 8.11 -14.50 -7.04
C LYS A 147 7.28 -14.04 -8.24
N TYR A 148 6.51 -12.96 -8.06
CA TYR A 148 5.60 -12.43 -9.10
C TYR A 148 6.19 -11.25 -9.85
N ILE A 149 7.34 -10.74 -9.44
CA ILE A 149 7.96 -9.53 -9.96
C ILE A 149 9.28 -9.89 -10.63
N ALA A 150 9.49 -9.42 -11.86
CA ALA A 150 10.78 -9.56 -12.51
C ALA A 150 11.90 -8.95 -11.67
N GLN A 151 13.03 -9.63 -11.55
CA GLN A 151 14.16 -9.19 -10.72
C GLN A 151 14.60 -7.76 -11.00
N ASN A 152 14.39 -7.26 -12.23
CA ASN A 152 14.71 -5.89 -12.60
C ASN A 152 13.91 -4.84 -11.82
N PHE A 153 12.65 -5.10 -11.53
CA PHE A 153 11.82 -4.20 -10.72
C PHE A 153 12.22 -4.22 -9.26
N LEU A 154 12.53 -5.39 -8.73
CA LEU A 154 13.03 -5.56 -7.38
C LEU A 154 14.42 -4.95 -7.21
N THR A 155 15.26 -5.01 -8.24
CA THR A 155 16.61 -4.43 -8.17
C THR A 155 16.56 -2.92 -7.95
N ILE A 156 15.58 -2.23 -8.53
CA ILE A 156 15.38 -0.80 -8.30
C ILE A 156 14.83 -0.56 -6.90
N SER A 157 13.86 -1.34 -6.45
CA SER A 157 13.28 -1.24 -5.12
C SER A 157 14.21 -1.75 -4.01
N ALA A 158 14.99 -2.81 -4.26
CA ALA A 158 15.90 -3.41 -3.29
C ALA A 158 17.25 -2.70 -3.16
N ARG A 159 17.69 -1.97 -4.17
CA ARG A 159 18.89 -1.11 -4.10
C ARG A 159 18.66 0.19 -3.36
N TYR A 160 17.41 0.46 -3.03
CA TYR A 160 17.07 1.63 -2.28
C TYR A 160 17.29 1.38 -0.79
N GLU A 161 18.42 1.82 -0.31
CA GLU A 161 18.60 2.00 1.12
C GLU A 161 17.92 3.31 1.51
N PRO A 162 17.05 3.29 2.56
CA PRO A 162 16.48 4.53 3.06
C PRO A 162 17.60 5.53 3.33
N LEU A 163 17.45 6.74 2.82
CA LEU A 163 18.42 7.80 3.12
C LEU A 163 18.57 7.92 4.63
N SER A 164 19.80 8.03 5.09
CA SER A 164 20.07 8.31 6.49
C SER A 164 19.43 9.65 6.88
N ASN A 165 19.18 9.87 8.16
CA ASN A 165 18.62 11.13 8.63
C ASN A 165 19.47 12.33 8.19
N GLU A 166 20.77 12.15 8.09
CA GLU A 166 21.71 13.17 7.64
C GLU A 166 21.60 13.44 6.13
N GLU A 167 21.47 12.37 5.33
CA GLU A 167 21.26 12.50 3.87
C GLU A 167 19.91 13.15 3.57
N LEU A 168 18.85 12.84 4.33
CA LEU A 168 17.56 13.49 4.20
C LEU A 168 17.63 14.99 4.51
N LYS A 169 18.39 15.39 5.53
CA LYS A 169 18.58 16.80 5.90
C LYS A 169 19.36 17.59 4.84
N VAL A 170 20.29 16.94 4.14
CA VAL A 170 21.05 17.56 3.05
C VAL A 170 20.23 17.64 1.77
N LYS A 171 19.47 16.60 1.44
CA LYS A 171 18.74 16.47 0.17
C LYS A 171 17.39 17.17 0.15
N TYR A 172 16.74 17.31 1.30
CA TYR A 172 15.38 17.88 1.42
C TYR A 172 15.35 19.10 2.33
N SER A 173 14.35 19.96 2.16
CA SER A 173 14.12 21.05 3.09
C SER A 173 13.92 20.56 4.52
N PRO A 174 14.27 21.36 5.55
CA PRO A 174 14.15 20.91 6.96
C PRO A 174 12.78 20.38 7.32
N GLU A 175 11.74 20.98 6.76
CA GLU A 175 10.34 20.60 7.00
C GLU A 175 9.98 19.21 6.43
N ILE A 176 10.48 18.91 5.23
CA ILE A 176 10.27 17.63 4.57
C ILE A 176 11.15 16.56 5.19
N ALA A 177 12.41 16.86 5.47
CA ALA A 177 13.33 15.96 6.13
C ALA A 177 12.79 15.53 7.49
N GLU A 178 12.23 16.45 8.28
CA GLU A 178 11.62 16.16 9.57
C GLU A 178 10.43 15.21 9.45
N LYS A 179 9.56 15.41 8.45
CA LYS A 179 8.43 14.53 8.16
C LYS A 179 8.89 13.12 7.77
N LEU A 180 9.95 12.99 6.99
CA LEU A 180 10.51 11.71 6.55
C LEU A 180 11.25 10.97 7.68
N ILE A 181 11.91 11.68 8.57
CA ILE A 181 12.60 11.13 9.74
C ILE A 181 11.60 10.58 10.77
N LYS A 182 10.44 11.22 10.92
CA LYS A 182 9.38 10.80 11.86
C LYS A 182 8.59 9.58 11.40
N GLN A 183 8.80 9.09 10.19
CA GLN A 183 8.22 7.86 9.68
C GLN A 183 9.04 6.63 10.09
#